data_956f157b097da2eda696749baa230d38
#
_entry.id   956f157b097da2eda696749baa230d38
#
_cell.length_a   1.000
_cell.length_b   1.000
_cell.length_c   1.000
_cell.angle_alpha   90.00
_cell.angle_beta   90.00
_cell.angle_gamma   90.00
#
_symmetry.space_group_name_H-M   'P 1'
#
loop_
_entity.id
_entity.type
_entity.pdbx_description
1 polymer ?
#
loop_
_entity_poly.entity_id
_entity_poly.type
_entity_poly.pdbx_seq_one_letter_code
_entity_poly.pdbx_strand_id
1 'polypeptide(L)'
;MTVKILVVDDEENICFTLGRFLSDEGYDVTTAEDFDAAVQKINQIDFDLVFVDILLKGRSGIEILKVVTQKNLNCPVVMITGVPTIETASEALRIGAFDYLSKPVLQAGLLKVAKAALRYKKLVDEKERYKANLEAIFANVKDALISVDKDLNIIETNRAAEKICNILRKTSRGKSLRSMEFPCNGQCIKALEKTISLKKSVEYTQVSCGHDKKTGQVVNLTASPLLDRKGCLSGGILAIRDQTRLFRLERDMKMRHKCHNMIGKSEAIQNIFSLVETLADVKTSVLISGESGTGKELVADALHFKGHESQKPLIKVNCAALSENLLESELFGHVKGAFSGAYKDRVGRFEHADGGTILLDEVGEISPRMQLRLLRVLQEHEFERVGDSATIKVDVRVVAATNLDLIEEVNNGKFRSDLYYRLKIVEIKLPALKKRREDIPLLVAHFIDLFNEQFGKYIESISDDVSQRFMKYPWPGNIRELKHAIEHAFILCKGNILELEHIPLEISQENRSVSNPATKEKFIETLNKVHWNKTKAAKMLNISRQSLYRKMKKYKISSS
;
A
#
# COMPACT_ATOMS: atom_id res chain seq x y z
N MET A 1 47.59 18.72 -2.62
CA MET A 1 47.79 20.16 -2.35
C MET A 1 49.10 20.26 -1.64
N THR A 2 49.99 21.19 -2.06
CA THR A 2 51.23 21.52 -1.36
C THR A 2 50.88 22.25 -0.06
N VAL A 3 51.52 21.85 1.04
CA VAL A 3 51.34 22.49 2.36
C VAL A 3 51.97 23.86 2.35
N LYS A 4 51.24 24.88 2.74
CA LYS A 4 51.67 26.29 2.74
C LYS A 4 52.09 26.74 4.12
N ILE A 5 53.31 27.20 4.24
CA ILE A 5 53.88 27.65 5.52
C ILE A 5 54.28 29.11 5.42
N LEU A 6 53.91 29.92 6.41
CA LEU A 6 54.38 31.29 6.56
C LEU A 6 55.49 31.31 7.62
N VAL A 7 56.61 31.99 7.29
CA VAL A 7 57.71 32.27 8.23
C VAL A 7 57.80 33.79 8.39
N VAL A 8 57.73 34.27 9.64
CA VAL A 8 57.78 35.69 9.98
C VAL A 8 58.94 35.93 10.92
N ASP A 9 59.95 36.69 10.44
CA ASP A 9 61.12 37.07 11.20
C ASP A 9 61.67 38.38 10.60
N ASP A 10 62.14 39.29 11.41
CA ASP A 10 62.65 40.60 10.94
C ASP A 10 64.10 40.54 10.44
N GLU A 11 64.71 39.34 10.60
CA GLU A 11 66.04 39.07 10.05
C GLU A 11 65.91 38.27 8.73
N GLU A 12 66.23 38.93 7.59
CA GLU A 12 66.09 38.29 6.25
C GLU A 12 66.89 36.99 6.15
N ASN A 13 68.06 36.89 6.78
CA ASN A 13 68.91 35.71 6.80
C ASN A 13 68.19 34.50 7.51
N ILE A 14 67.43 34.77 8.55
CA ILE A 14 66.66 33.76 9.27
C ILE A 14 65.48 33.31 8.42
N CYS A 15 64.72 34.26 7.84
CA CYS A 15 63.66 33.99 6.89
C CYS A 15 64.14 33.10 5.74
N PHE A 16 65.28 33.44 5.13
CA PHE A 16 65.87 32.66 4.06
C PHE A 16 66.28 31.24 4.52
N THR A 17 66.94 31.14 5.66
CA THR A 17 67.43 29.84 6.19
C THR A 17 66.27 28.89 6.54
N LEU A 18 65.30 29.39 7.31
CA LEU A 18 64.11 28.60 7.69
C LEU A 18 63.24 28.25 6.48
N GLY A 19 63.10 29.22 5.57
CA GLY A 19 62.37 29.00 4.31
C GLY A 19 63.02 27.90 3.48
N ARG A 20 64.35 27.89 3.38
CA ARG A 20 65.10 26.83 2.66
C ARG A 20 64.94 25.46 3.34
N PHE A 21 65.08 25.36 4.66
CA PHE A 21 64.91 24.09 5.38
C PHE A 21 63.52 23.47 5.16
N LEU A 22 62.47 24.30 5.10
CA LEU A 22 61.10 23.86 4.88
C LEU A 22 60.85 23.56 3.40
N SER A 23 61.39 24.38 2.47
CA SER A 23 61.24 24.13 1.03
C SER A 23 61.94 22.84 0.56
N ASP A 24 63.09 22.53 1.13
CA ASP A 24 63.83 21.30 0.86
C ASP A 24 63.01 20.01 1.23
N GLU A 25 62.05 20.14 2.17
CA GLU A 25 61.10 19.07 2.53
C GLU A 25 59.83 19.10 1.65
N GLY A 26 59.73 19.99 0.66
CA GLY A 26 58.65 20.05 -0.29
C GLY A 26 57.46 20.94 0.14
N TYR A 27 57.61 21.77 1.15
CA TYR A 27 56.61 22.73 1.58
C TYR A 27 56.65 24.00 0.71
N ASP A 28 55.48 24.61 0.49
CA ASP A 28 55.35 25.93 -0.17
C ASP A 28 55.54 27.03 0.88
N VAL A 29 56.67 27.69 0.89
CA VAL A 29 57.04 28.61 1.96
C VAL A 29 56.91 30.07 1.48
N THR A 30 56.22 30.88 2.26
CA THR A 30 56.13 32.33 2.12
C THR A 30 56.81 32.96 3.33
N THR A 31 57.58 34.01 3.13
CA THR A 31 58.25 34.73 4.21
C THR A 31 57.67 36.15 4.40
N ALA A 32 57.73 36.70 5.60
CA ALA A 32 57.35 38.08 5.89
C ALA A 32 58.36 38.66 6.91
N GLU A 33 58.75 39.91 6.74
CA GLU A 33 59.79 40.55 7.55
C GLU A 33 59.24 41.44 8.67
N ASP A 34 57.94 41.73 8.65
CA ASP A 34 57.28 42.55 9.65
C ASP A 34 55.82 42.12 9.91
N PHE A 35 55.21 42.74 10.91
CA PHE A 35 53.85 42.47 11.33
C PHE A 35 52.82 42.73 10.20
N ASP A 36 52.95 43.90 9.51
CA ASP A 36 51.93 44.32 8.54
C ASP A 36 51.98 43.46 7.28
N ALA A 37 53.16 43.09 6.80
CA ALA A 37 53.35 42.14 5.71
C ALA A 37 52.83 40.74 6.07
N ALA A 38 53.07 40.26 7.29
CA ALA A 38 52.55 38.99 7.76
C ALA A 38 51.02 38.98 7.79
N VAL A 39 50.37 39.98 8.38
CA VAL A 39 48.92 40.10 8.46
C VAL A 39 48.30 40.25 7.07
N GLN A 40 48.94 40.99 6.16
CA GLN A 40 48.47 41.09 4.77
C GLN A 40 48.44 39.71 4.09
N LYS A 41 49.53 38.93 4.24
CA LYS A 41 49.63 37.58 3.66
C LYS A 41 48.64 36.59 4.29
N ILE A 42 48.44 36.63 5.61
CA ILE A 42 47.44 35.84 6.32
C ILE A 42 46.00 36.15 5.86
N ASN A 43 45.74 37.39 5.39
CA ASN A 43 44.44 37.76 4.85
C ASN A 43 44.20 37.29 3.41
N GLN A 44 45.29 37.05 2.66
CA GLN A 44 45.23 36.69 1.24
C GLN A 44 45.38 35.19 0.97
N ILE A 45 46.07 34.48 1.86
CA ILE A 45 46.47 33.09 1.68
C ILE A 45 46.11 32.30 2.94
N ASP A 46 45.46 31.17 2.76
CA ASP A 46 45.24 30.20 3.84
C ASP A 46 46.51 29.39 4.05
N PHE A 47 47.16 29.61 5.17
CA PHE A 47 48.36 28.87 5.56
C PHE A 47 48.03 27.65 6.41
N ASP A 48 48.85 26.60 6.28
CA ASP A 48 48.73 25.39 7.06
C ASP A 48 49.51 25.43 8.37
N LEU A 49 50.53 26.29 8.44
CA LEU A 49 51.40 26.51 9.59
C LEU A 49 52.04 27.87 9.51
N VAL A 50 52.19 28.56 10.64
CA VAL A 50 52.89 29.85 10.74
C VAL A 50 53.99 29.73 11.77
N PHE A 51 55.23 30.11 11.39
CA PHE A 51 56.34 30.34 12.30
C PHE A 51 56.47 31.83 12.48
N VAL A 52 56.59 32.31 13.72
CA VAL A 52 56.65 33.72 14.03
C VAL A 52 57.71 33.98 15.08
N ASP A 53 58.64 34.92 14.78
CA ASP A 53 59.53 35.45 15.82
C ASP A 53 58.72 36.28 16.82
N ILE A 54 59.05 36.11 18.12
CA ILE A 54 58.42 36.91 19.21
C ILE A 54 58.80 38.38 19.09
N LEU A 55 60.05 38.67 18.72
CA LEU A 55 60.60 40.02 18.63
C LEU A 55 60.67 40.47 17.15
N LEU A 56 59.70 41.24 16.71
CA LEU A 56 59.66 41.83 15.38
C LEU A 56 59.92 43.32 15.51
N LYS A 57 60.45 44.01 14.45
CA LYS A 57 60.65 45.46 14.42
C LYS A 57 59.34 46.17 14.71
N GLY A 58 59.27 46.87 15.87
CA GLY A 58 58.17 47.75 16.24
C GLY A 58 56.96 47.10 16.89
N ARG A 59 56.74 45.73 16.75
CA ARG A 59 55.59 44.97 17.33
C ARG A 59 56.00 43.58 17.77
N SER A 60 55.24 43.03 18.69
CA SER A 60 55.46 41.64 19.12
C SER A 60 54.82 40.65 18.18
N GLY A 61 55.50 39.54 17.85
CA GLY A 61 54.93 38.42 17.12
C GLY A 61 53.75 37.75 17.82
N ILE A 62 53.60 37.98 19.13
CA ILE A 62 52.43 37.57 19.90
C ILE A 62 51.14 38.22 19.37
N GLU A 63 51.23 39.42 18.79
CA GLU A 63 50.07 40.09 18.17
C GLU A 63 49.60 39.33 16.90
N ILE A 64 50.52 38.76 16.12
CA ILE A 64 50.17 37.90 14.97
C ILE A 64 49.42 36.64 15.46
N LEU A 65 49.88 36.02 16.53
CA LEU A 65 49.20 34.90 17.15
C LEU A 65 47.77 35.27 17.57
N LYS A 66 47.57 36.46 18.17
CA LYS A 66 46.24 36.96 18.52
C LYS A 66 45.35 37.15 17.29
N VAL A 67 45.88 37.67 16.17
CA VAL A 67 45.15 37.84 14.92
C VAL A 67 44.70 36.47 14.36
N VAL A 68 45.58 35.48 14.32
CA VAL A 68 45.26 34.12 13.85
C VAL A 68 44.18 33.49 14.72
N THR A 69 44.31 33.61 16.04
CA THR A 69 43.36 33.05 17.02
C THR A 69 41.98 33.74 16.95
N GLN A 70 41.94 35.08 16.89
CA GLN A 70 40.69 35.84 16.80
C GLN A 70 39.92 35.58 15.52
N LYS A 71 40.61 35.29 14.42
CA LYS A 71 39.99 34.93 13.15
C LYS A 71 39.53 33.48 13.09
N ASN A 72 39.72 32.72 14.15
CA ASN A 72 39.45 31.27 14.17
C ASN A 72 40.05 30.53 12.96
N LEU A 73 41.22 30.98 12.50
CA LEU A 73 41.93 30.27 11.44
C LEU A 73 42.45 28.96 12.04
N ASN A 74 42.10 27.86 11.42
CA ASN A 74 42.53 26.54 11.87
C ASN A 74 43.98 26.28 11.47
N CYS A 75 44.87 27.22 11.86
CA CYS A 75 46.28 27.27 11.51
C CYS A 75 47.14 27.31 12.77
N PRO A 76 47.89 26.24 13.09
CA PRO A 76 48.81 26.25 14.22
C PRO A 76 49.89 27.31 14.03
N VAL A 77 50.21 28.01 15.11
CA VAL A 77 51.28 29.03 15.15
C VAL A 77 52.38 28.52 16.08
N VAL A 78 53.61 28.55 15.59
CA VAL A 78 54.81 28.21 16.35
C VAL A 78 55.64 29.46 16.57
N MET A 79 55.93 29.78 17.82
CA MET A 79 56.71 30.93 18.16
C MET A 79 58.21 30.64 18.11
N ILE A 80 59.01 31.58 17.59
CA ILE A 80 60.47 31.50 17.57
C ILE A 80 60.97 32.56 18.54
N THR A 81 62.02 32.28 19.34
CA THR A 81 62.54 33.23 20.30
C THR A 81 64.03 33.11 20.48
N GLY A 82 64.72 34.27 20.53
CA GLY A 82 66.14 34.36 20.86
C GLY A 82 66.44 34.35 22.37
N VAL A 83 65.42 34.68 23.20
CA VAL A 83 65.57 34.72 24.66
C VAL A 83 64.40 33.94 25.27
N PRO A 84 64.53 32.60 25.41
CA PRO A 84 63.50 31.79 25.99
C PRO A 84 63.38 32.04 27.49
N THR A 85 62.42 32.87 27.90
CA THR A 85 62.03 32.98 29.31
C THR A 85 60.79 32.11 29.56
N ILE A 86 60.67 31.59 30.79
CA ILE A 86 59.52 30.82 31.18
C ILE A 86 58.22 31.64 31.05
N GLU A 87 58.32 32.94 31.25
CA GLU A 87 57.18 33.89 31.17
C GLU A 87 56.67 34.05 29.74
N THR A 88 57.59 34.35 28.77
CA THR A 88 57.20 34.56 27.35
C THR A 88 56.68 33.27 26.69
N ALA A 89 57.29 32.13 26.99
CA ALA A 89 56.80 30.85 26.49
C ALA A 89 55.42 30.48 27.08
N SER A 90 55.22 30.70 28.38
CA SER A 90 53.95 30.48 29.06
C SER A 90 52.83 31.40 28.53
N GLU A 91 53.15 32.67 28.26
CA GLU A 91 52.20 33.62 27.68
C GLU A 91 51.76 33.20 26.26
N ALA A 92 52.70 32.87 25.39
CA ALA A 92 52.41 32.41 24.04
C ALA A 92 51.52 31.16 24.02
N LEU A 93 51.79 30.15 24.84
CA LEU A 93 51.01 28.94 24.96
C LEU A 93 49.57 29.23 25.53
N ARG A 94 49.44 30.15 26.49
CA ARG A 94 48.13 30.60 27.02
C ARG A 94 47.27 31.30 26.00
N ILE A 95 47.87 32.01 25.03
CA ILE A 95 47.17 32.69 23.95
C ILE A 95 46.78 31.72 22.85
N GLY A 96 47.39 30.53 22.76
CA GLY A 96 47.04 29.48 21.81
C GLY A 96 48.15 29.13 20.80
N ALA A 97 49.42 29.46 21.09
CA ALA A 97 50.53 28.95 20.30
C ALA A 97 50.57 27.43 20.37
N PHE A 98 50.88 26.77 19.27
CA PHE A 98 51.02 25.30 19.20
C PHE A 98 52.27 24.83 19.92
N ASP A 99 53.41 25.53 19.71
CA ASP A 99 54.71 25.25 20.31
C ASP A 99 55.61 26.48 20.22
N TYR A 100 56.85 26.38 20.76
CA TYR A 100 57.87 27.40 20.60
C TYR A 100 59.24 26.76 20.27
N LEU A 101 60.12 27.52 19.59
CA LEU A 101 61.47 27.15 19.21
C LEU A 101 62.47 28.19 19.67
N SER A 102 63.57 27.81 20.27
CA SER A 102 64.65 28.73 20.65
C SER A 102 65.65 28.91 19.51
N LYS A 103 66.08 30.15 19.28
CA LYS A 103 67.20 30.47 18.40
C LYS A 103 68.53 30.09 19.11
N PRO A 104 69.50 29.49 18.41
CA PRO A 104 69.53 29.18 17.00
C PRO A 104 68.62 27.99 16.63
N VAL A 105 67.78 28.14 15.62
CA VAL A 105 66.83 27.11 15.18
C VAL A 105 67.58 26.06 14.37
N LEU A 106 67.69 24.87 14.91
CA LEU A 106 68.28 23.72 14.21
C LEU A 106 67.26 23.10 13.24
N GLN A 107 67.69 22.71 12.03
CA GLN A 107 66.84 22.12 11.01
C GLN A 107 66.01 20.95 11.55
N ALA A 108 66.65 19.99 12.28
CA ALA A 108 65.95 18.85 12.85
C ALA A 108 64.82 19.24 13.83
N GLY A 109 65.02 20.27 14.63
CA GLY A 109 64.02 20.83 15.56
C GLY A 109 62.85 21.50 14.83
N LEU A 110 63.15 22.31 13.83
CA LEU A 110 62.14 22.97 12.98
C LEU A 110 61.23 21.97 12.30
N LEU A 111 61.82 20.96 11.64
CA LEU A 111 61.09 19.93 10.91
C LEU A 111 60.25 19.03 11.83
N LYS A 112 60.78 18.73 13.03
CA LYS A 112 60.02 17.95 14.03
C LYS A 112 58.76 18.70 14.46
N VAL A 113 58.88 19.97 14.79
CA VAL A 113 57.74 20.79 15.22
C VAL A 113 56.77 21.05 14.05
N ALA A 114 57.30 21.32 12.83
CA ALA A 114 56.50 21.47 11.64
C ALA A 114 55.63 20.21 11.39
N LYS A 115 56.24 19.02 11.40
CA LYS A 115 55.51 17.75 11.21
C LYS A 115 54.46 17.52 12.29
N ALA A 116 54.75 17.88 13.55
CA ALA A 116 53.78 17.75 14.66
C ALA A 116 52.61 18.72 14.50
N ALA A 117 52.86 20.00 14.17
CA ALA A 117 51.84 21.03 13.97
C ALA A 117 50.91 20.69 12.78
N LEU A 118 51.49 20.26 11.66
CA LEU A 118 50.71 19.85 10.48
C LEU A 118 49.87 18.59 10.73
N ARG A 119 50.38 17.62 11.51
CA ARG A 119 49.62 16.46 11.93
C ARG A 119 48.42 16.86 12.81
N TYR A 120 48.64 17.77 13.75
CA TYR A 120 47.57 18.32 14.59
C TYR A 120 46.47 19.00 13.73
N LYS A 121 46.88 19.92 12.81
CA LYS A 121 45.95 20.58 11.89
C LYS A 121 45.14 19.56 11.12
N LYS A 122 45.77 18.57 10.52
CA LYS A 122 45.09 17.52 9.74
C LYS A 122 44.01 16.79 10.56
N LEU A 123 44.30 16.46 11.82
CA LEU A 123 43.30 15.79 12.70
C LEU A 123 42.13 16.71 13.04
N VAL A 124 42.37 18.03 13.24
CA VAL A 124 41.31 18.99 13.51
C VAL A 124 40.44 19.17 12.26
N ASP A 125 41.07 19.38 11.09
CA ASP A 125 40.35 19.52 9.82
C ASP A 125 39.52 18.28 9.47
N GLU A 126 40.05 17.07 9.69
CA GLU A 126 39.34 15.84 9.51
C GLU A 126 38.12 15.75 10.44
N LYS A 127 38.28 16.10 11.71
CA LYS A 127 37.18 16.10 12.69
C LYS A 127 36.07 17.07 12.28
N GLU A 128 36.43 18.29 11.88
CA GLU A 128 35.43 19.29 11.44
C GLU A 128 34.72 18.84 10.17
N ARG A 129 35.46 18.34 9.20
CA ARG A 129 34.88 17.79 7.97
C ARG A 129 33.93 16.63 8.25
N TYR A 130 34.31 15.72 9.17
CA TYR A 130 33.44 14.62 9.58
C TYR A 130 32.15 15.11 10.23
N LYS A 131 32.26 16.10 11.13
CA LYS A 131 31.11 16.72 11.80
C LYS A 131 30.18 17.39 10.79
N ALA A 132 30.73 18.19 9.88
CA ALA A 132 29.95 18.88 8.83
C ALA A 132 29.25 17.88 7.90
N ASN A 133 29.93 16.79 7.52
CA ASN A 133 29.32 15.73 6.70
C ASN A 133 28.16 15.03 7.43
N LEU A 134 28.34 14.70 8.71
CA LEU A 134 27.26 14.08 9.50
C LEU A 134 26.07 15.01 9.65
N GLU A 135 26.31 16.30 9.90
CA GLU A 135 25.22 17.30 9.98
C GLU A 135 24.50 17.46 8.63
N ALA A 136 25.25 17.47 7.52
CA ALA A 136 24.66 17.55 6.19
C ALA A 136 23.82 16.30 5.84
N ILE A 137 24.32 15.10 6.15
CA ILE A 137 23.56 13.85 5.95
C ILE A 137 22.28 13.89 6.78
N PHE A 138 22.37 14.18 8.08
CA PHE A 138 21.24 14.24 8.99
C PHE A 138 20.19 15.25 8.54
N ALA A 139 20.60 16.43 8.07
CA ALA A 139 19.70 17.48 7.59
C ALA A 139 18.97 17.12 6.29
N ASN A 140 19.63 16.34 5.39
CA ASN A 140 19.11 16.05 4.06
C ASN A 140 18.32 14.72 3.96
N VAL A 141 18.30 13.87 5.00
CA VAL A 141 17.45 12.68 5.05
C VAL A 141 15.99 13.11 4.96
N LYS A 142 15.24 12.48 4.04
CA LYS A 142 13.81 12.78 3.78
C LYS A 142 12.88 12.31 4.90
N ASP A 143 13.25 11.27 5.61
CA ASP A 143 12.50 10.77 6.76
C ASP A 143 12.72 11.71 7.96
N ALA A 144 11.69 11.95 8.76
CA ALA A 144 11.86 12.73 9.99
C ALA A 144 12.66 11.92 11.00
N LEU A 145 13.76 12.47 11.48
CA LEU A 145 14.63 11.85 12.47
C LEU A 145 14.58 12.65 13.77
N ILE A 146 14.28 11.97 14.88
CA ILE A 146 14.23 12.53 16.22
C ILE A 146 15.09 11.64 17.11
N SER A 147 16.18 12.15 17.66
CA SER A 147 16.98 11.44 18.65
C SER A 147 16.66 11.93 20.05
N VAL A 148 16.56 10.98 21.00
CA VAL A 148 16.23 11.24 22.40
C VAL A 148 17.21 10.56 23.35
N ASP A 149 17.33 11.07 24.56
CA ASP A 149 18.03 10.42 25.66
C ASP A 149 17.16 9.31 26.32
N LYS A 150 17.66 8.72 27.40
CA LYS A 150 16.93 7.67 28.15
C LYS A 150 15.63 8.16 28.78
N ASP A 151 15.55 9.46 29.08
CA ASP A 151 14.40 10.12 29.71
C ASP A 151 13.44 10.71 28.67
N LEU A 152 13.66 10.41 27.37
CA LEU A 152 12.90 10.92 26.22
C LEU A 152 13.04 12.44 26.01
N ASN A 153 14.12 13.06 26.48
CA ASN A 153 14.42 14.44 26.11
C ASN A 153 15.06 14.47 24.72
N ILE A 154 14.63 15.41 23.90
CA ILE A 154 15.10 15.55 22.52
C ILE A 154 16.56 16.02 22.51
N ILE A 155 17.44 15.19 21.92
CA ILE A 155 18.85 15.53 21.69
C ILE A 155 18.96 16.34 20.41
N GLU A 156 18.39 15.84 19.30
CA GLU A 156 18.51 16.46 18.00
C GLU A 156 17.31 16.07 17.10
N THR A 157 16.95 16.97 16.17
CA THR A 157 15.93 16.73 15.13
C THR A 157 16.44 17.23 13.79
N ASN A 158 16.06 16.55 12.70
CA ASN A 158 16.43 16.98 11.35
C ASN A 158 15.37 17.90 10.72
N ARG A 159 15.67 18.45 9.54
CA ARG A 159 14.75 19.35 8.80
C ARG A 159 13.44 18.66 8.40
N ALA A 160 13.43 17.35 8.17
CA ALA A 160 12.23 16.62 7.83
C ALA A 160 11.28 16.49 9.03
N ALA A 161 11.79 16.41 10.27
CA ALA A 161 10.97 16.42 11.47
C ALA A 161 10.17 17.72 11.65
N GLU A 162 10.72 18.85 11.21
CA GLU A 162 9.97 20.12 11.19
C GLU A 162 8.77 20.07 10.25
N LYS A 163 8.94 19.45 9.06
CA LYS A 163 7.90 19.37 8.02
C LYS A 163 6.83 18.31 8.33
N ILE A 164 7.25 17.13 8.80
CA ILE A 164 6.38 15.99 8.98
C ILE A 164 5.69 16.04 10.35
N CYS A 165 6.42 16.42 11.39
CA CYS A 165 5.93 16.40 12.78
C CYS A 165 5.68 17.78 13.37
N ASN A 166 5.96 18.87 12.63
CA ASN A 166 5.87 20.25 13.09
C ASN A 166 6.73 20.55 14.35
N ILE A 167 7.89 19.88 14.47
CA ILE A 167 8.82 20.01 15.60
C ILE A 167 9.95 20.94 15.20
N LEU A 168 9.92 22.17 15.67
CA LEU A 168 10.96 23.16 15.37
C LEU A 168 12.27 22.82 16.08
N ARG A 169 13.36 22.61 15.33
CA ARG A 169 14.69 22.23 15.83
C ARG A 169 15.19 23.15 16.95
N LYS A 170 15.04 24.47 16.78
CA LYS A 170 15.57 25.47 17.72
C LYS A 170 14.88 25.47 19.09
N THR A 171 13.61 25.10 19.16
CA THR A 171 12.80 25.20 20.38
C THR A 171 12.53 23.87 21.07
N SER A 172 12.83 22.75 20.41
CA SER A 172 12.54 21.39 20.91
C SER A 172 13.73 20.74 21.62
N ARG A 173 14.96 21.15 21.33
CA ARG A 173 16.17 20.56 21.94
C ARG A 173 16.16 20.68 23.45
N GLY A 174 16.40 19.57 24.15
CA GLY A 174 16.36 19.48 25.62
C GLY A 174 14.97 19.37 26.23
N LYS A 175 13.90 19.52 25.45
CA LYS A 175 12.53 19.32 25.96
C LYS A 175 12.15 17.85 25.94
N SER A 176 11.34 17.46 26.92
CA SER A 176 10.80 16.10 26.97
C SER A 176 9.79 15.89 25.85
N LEU A 177 9.94 14.77 25.12
CA LEU A 177 9.00 14.35 24.08
C LEU A 177 7.59 14.16 24.65
N ARG A 178 7.46 13.78 25.93
CA ARG A 178 6.18 13.60 26.61
C ARG A 178 5.40 14.90 26.81
N SER A 179 6.11 16.05 26.90
CA SER A 179 5.49 17.36 27.08
C SER A 179 4.99 17.99 25.77
N MET A 180 5.22 17.32 24.64
CA MET A 180 4.82 17.82 23.32
C MET A 180 3.55 17.11 22.86
N GLU A 181 2.59 17.86 22.35
CA GLU A 181 1.40 17.30 21.72
C GLU A 181 1.76 16.70 20.35
N PHE A 182 1.76 15.37 20.28
CA PHE A 182 1.95 14.66 19.02
C PHE A 182 0.60 14.25 18.43
N PRO A 183 0.38 14.52 17.14
CA PRO A 183 -0.86 14.17 16.46
C PRO A 183 -1.01 12.67 16.18
N CYS A 184 -0.03 11.85 16.53
CA CYS A 184 -0.02 10.39 16.34
C CYS A 184 -0.59 9.61 17.56
N ASN A 185 -1.46 10.22 18.36
CA ASN A 185 -2.03 9.60 19.57
C ASN A 185 -0.98 8.96 20.51
N GLY A 186 0.23 9.56 20.57
CA GLY A 186 1.32 9.09 21.43
C GLY A 186 2.03 7.81 20.95
N GLN A 187 1.76 7.32 19.74
CA GLN A 187 2.41 6.11 19.24
C GLN A 187 3.93 6.26 19.06
N CYS A 188 4.39 7.47 18.73
CA CYS A 188 5.82 7.80 18.66
C CYS A 188 6.50 7.60 20.03
N ILE A 189 5.86 8.05 21.12
CA ILE A 189 6.37 7.91 22.47
C ILE A 189 6.39 6.43 22.88
N LYS A 190 5.29 5.71 22.65
CA LYS A 190 5.18 4.26 22.94
C LYS A 190 6.23 3.44 22.20
N ALA A 191 6.52 3.79 20.92
CA ALA A 191 7.56 3.13 20.15
C ALA A 191 8.95 3.30 20.79
N LEU A 192 9.30 4.53 21.19
CA LEU A 192 10.56 4.82 21.85
C LEU A 192 10.67 4.18 23.25
N GLU A 193 9.62 4.25 24.06
CA GLU A 193 9.59 3.62 25.39
C GLU A 193 9.82 2.11 25.29
N LYS A 194 9.14 1.46 24.34
CA LYS A 194 9.31 0.03 24.08
C LYS A 194 10.71 -0.30 23.56
N THR A 195 11.26 0.55 22.69
CA THR A 195 12.63 0.39 22.17
C THR A 195 13.68 0.53 23.27
N ILE A 196 13.54 1.52 24.13
CA ILE A 196 14.45 1.76 25.25
C ILE A 196 14.39 0.60 26.27
N SER A 197 13.19 0.11 26.59
CA SER A 197 12.98 -0.99 27.53
C SER A 197 13.49 -2.33 26.99
N LEU A 198 13.20 -2.65 25.73
CA LEU A 198 13.57 -3.93 25.10
C LEU A 198 14.98 -3.93 24.49
N LYS A 199 15.61 -2.77 24.32
CA LYS A 199 16.88 -2.57 23.59
C LYS A 199 16.87 -3.16 22.18
N LYS A 200 15.69 -3.20 21.54
CA LYS A 200 15.46 -3.69 20.17
C LYS A 200 14.69 -2.67 19.37
N SER A 201 14.87 -2.70 18.06
CA SER A 201 14.08 -1.86 17.16
C SER A 201 12.59 -2.27 17.19
N VAL A 202 11.72 -1.27 17.18
CA VAL A 202 10.26 -1.42 17.16
C VAL A 202 9.73 -0.67 15.95
N GLU A 203 8.87 -1.31 15.18
CA GLU A 203 8.28 -0.75 13.98
C GLU A 203 6.75 -0.74 14.09
N TYR A 204 6.14 0.38 13.64
CA TYR A 204 4.70 0.51 13.46
C TYR A 204 4.43 1.00 12.04
N THR A 205 3.58 0.29 11.32
CA THR A 205 3.18 0.62 9.95
C THR A 205 1.81 1.26 9.92
N GLN A 206 1.57 2.12 8.93
CA GLN A 206 0.27 2.75 8.65
C GLN A 206 -0.34 3.51 9.86
N VAL A 207 0.48 4.21 10.62
CA VAL A 207 0.03 5.04 11.73
C VAL A 207 -0.64 6.32 11.20
N SER A 208 -1.88 6.55 11.62
CA SER A 208 -2.57 7.80 11.31
C SER A 208 -2.00 8.94 12.16
N CYS A 209 -1.54 10.00 11.49
CA CYS A 209 -0.99 11.20 12.09
C CYS A 209 -1.89 12.39 11.77
N GLY A 210 -2.44 13.04 12.80
CA GLY A 210 -3.55 13.99 12.65
C GLY A 210 -3.17 15.45 12.76
N HIS A 211 -2.08 15.92 12.12
CA HIS A 211 -1.76 17.36 12.09
C HIS A 211 -2.80 18.18 11.33
N ASP A 212 -3.46 17.57 10.38
CA ASP A 212 -4.53 18.23 9.62
C ASP A 212 -5.79 17.37 9.68
N LYS A 213 -6.81 17.81 10.41
CA LYS A 213 -8.10 17.10 10.52
C LYS A 213 -8.77 16.84 9.16
N LYS A 214 -8.30 17.51 8.10
CA LYS A 214 -8.83 17.40 6.72
C LYS A 214 -8.08 16.41 5.83
N THR A 215 -6.83 16.04 6.14
CA THR A 215 -5.99 15.23 5.22
C THR A 215 -5.23 14.12 5.91
N GLY A 216 -5.86 13.29 6.73
CA GLY A 216 -5.24 12.17 7.44
C GLY A 216 -3.86 11.74 6.91
N GLN A 217 -2.77 12.17 7.55
CA GLN A 217 -1.41 11.77 7.21
C GLN A 217 -1.16 10.35 7.68
N VAL A 218 -0.58 9.50 6.82
CA VAL A 218 -0.23 8.11 7.15
C VAL A 218 1.29 7.98 7.16
N VAL A 219 1.85 7.52 8.28
CA VAL A 219 3.29 7.41 8.47
C VAL A 219 3.69 6.01 8.95
N ASN A 220 4.92 5.60 8.60
CA ASN A 220 5.57 4.46 9.23
C ASN A 220 6.56 4.97 10.26
N LEU A 221 6.57 4.34 11.44
CA LEU A 221 7.43 4.67 12.57
C LEU A 221 8.42 3.54 12.81
N THR A 222 9.71 3.87 12.85
CA THR A 222 10.76 2.93 13.26
C THR A 222 11.55 3.55 14.40
N ALA A 223 11.46 2.95 15.57
CA ALA A 223 12.25 3.36 16.73
C ALA A 223 13.42 2.38 16.92
N SER A 224 14.64 2.89 17.02
CA SER A 224 15.86 2.08 17.19
C SER A 224 16.67 2.57 18.39
N PRO A 225 17.33 1.65 19.16
CA PRO A 225 18.12 2.04 20.31
C PRO A 225 19.41 2.74 19.86
N LEU A 226 19.79 3.80 20.54
CA LEU A 226 21.10 4.43 20.42
C LEU A 226 22.05 3.82 21.47
N LEU A 227 23.13 3.21 20.99
CA LEU A 227 24.15 2.60 21.82
C LEU A 227 25.42 3.44 21.78
N ASP A 228 26.09 3.56 22.91
CA ASP A 228 27.40 4.17 23.00
C ASP A 228 28.51 3.21 22.48
N ARG A 229 29.77 3.69 22.47
CA ARG A 229 30.94 2.88 22.03
C ARG A 229 31.17 1.62 22.87
N LYS A 230 30.60 1.53 24.05
CA LYS A 230 30.67 0.37 24.96
C LYS A 230 29.46 -0.55 24.85
N GLY A 231 28.54 -0.28 23.91
CA GLY A 231 27.29 -1.03 23.75
C GLY A 231 26.22 -0.71 24.82
N CYS A 232 26.44 0.32 25.65
CA CYS A 232 25.45 0.73 26.62
C CYS A 232 24.40 1.63 25.95
N LEU A 233 23.14 1.45 26.34
CA LEU A 233 22.05 2.27 25.84
C LEU A 233 22.29 3.73 26.22
N SER A 234 22.30 4.63 25.27
CA SER A 234 22.38 6.09 25.49
C SER A 234 21.05 6.81 25.24
N GLY A 235 20.14 6.18 24.53
CA GLY A 235 18.83 6.73 24.20
C GLY A 235 18.14 5.99 23.08
N GLY A 236 17.35 6.69 22.27
CA GLY A 236 16.67 6.14 21.10
C GLY A 236 16.63 7.11 19.92
N ILE A 237 16.49 6.57 18.72
CA ILE A 237 16.22 7.35 17.52
C ILE A 237 14.90 6.89 16.92
N LEU A 238 14.04 7.85 16.57
CA LEU A 238 12.78 7.63 15.89
C LEU A 238 12.91 8.13 14.45
N ALA A 239 12.67 7.24 13.51
CA ALA A 239 12.53 7.57 12.10
C ALA A 239 11.05 7.52 11.69
N ILE A 240 10.57 8.57 11.06
CA ILE A 240 9.16 8.70 10.64
C ILE A 240 9.15 8.96 9.14
N ARG A 241 8.58 8.01 8.40
CA ARG A 241 8.43 8.09 6.95
C ARG A 241 7.00 8.41 6.57
N ASP A 242 6.79 9.52 5.87
CA ASP A 242 5.48 9.89 5.32
C ASP A 242 5.16 9.01 4.11
N GLN A 243 4.10 8.23 4.22
CA GLN A 243 3.56 7.39 3.15
C GLN A 243 2.17 7.83 2.66
N THR A 244 1.73 9.01 3.03
CA THR A 244 0.39 9.52 2.70
C THR A 244 0.10 9.48 1.20
N ARG A 245 1.07 9.85 0.37
CA ARG A 245 0.91 9.82 -1.09
C ARG A 245 0.74 8.40 -1.62
N LEU A 246 1.56 7.47 -1.15
CA LEU A 246 1.48 6.06 -1.55
C LEU A 246 0.15 5.47 -1.12
N PHE A 247 -0.24 5.68 0.13
CA PHE A 247 -1.50 5.20 0.69
C PHE A 247 -2.73 5.77 -0.06
N ARG A 248 -2.69 7.06 -0.44
CA ARG A 248 -3.76 7.66 -1.26
C ARG A 248 -3.82 7.03 -2.64
N LEU A 249 -2.68 6.84 -3.32
CA LEU A 249 -2.64 6.19 -4.63
C LEU A 249 -3.16 4.74 -4.57
N GLU A 250 -2.77 3.98 -3.56
CA GLU A 250 -3.28 2.62 -3.34
C GLU A 250 -4.79 2.61 -3.07
N ARG A 251 -5.27 3.56 -2.27
CA ARG A 251 -6.70 3.74 -1.99
C ARG A 251 -7.47 4.13 -3.25
N ASP A 252 -6.95 5.07 -4.03
CA ASP A 252 -7.56 5.51 -5.29
C ASP A 252 -7.58 4.37 -6.32
N MET A 253 -6.53 3.57 -6.40
CA MET A 253 -6.50 2.35 -7.22
C MET A 253 -7.52 1.32 -6.75
N LYS A 254 -7.63 1.08 -5.44
CA LYS A 254 -8.67 0.19 -4.87
C LYS A 254 -10.08 0.72 -5.17
N MET A 255 -10.29 2.03 -5.09
CA MET A 255 -11.59 2.66 -5.39
C MET A 255 -11.95 2.55 -6.87
N ARG A 256 -10.99 2.69 -7.80
CA ARG A 256 -11.22 2.50 -9.25
C ARG A 256 -11.63 1.06 -9.61
N HIS A 257 -11.21 0.09 -8.83
CA HIS A 257 -11.54 -1.32 -9.04
C HIS A 257 -12.80 -1.77 -8.30
N LYS A 258 -13.57 -0.82 -7.72
CA LYS A 258 -14.79 -1.11 -6.96
C LYS A 258 -15.95 -0.22 -7.42
N CYS A 259 -17.07 -0.84 -7.75
CA CYS A 259 -18.33 -0.16 -8.04
C CYS A 259 -19.41 -0.70 -7.12
N HIS A 260 -19.83 0.07 -6.11
CA HIS A 260 -20.64 -0.40 -4.99
C HIS A 260 -19.97 -1.65 -4.35
N ASN A 261 -20.61 -2.82 -4.39
CA ASN A 261 -20.05 -4.10 -3.89
C ASN A 261 -19.40 -4.96 -4.99
N MET A 262 -19.36 -4.49 -6.23
CA MET A 262 -18.65 -5.17 -7.32
C MET A 262 -17.16 -4.85 -7.29
N ILE A 263 -16.33 -5.86 -7.58
CA ILE A 263 -14.87 -5.76 -7.60
C ILE A 263 -14.34 -6.35 -8.90
N GLY A 264 -13.44 -5.63 -9.54
CA GLY A 264 -12.75 -6.08 -10.74
C GLY A 264 -11.90 -5.00 -11.38
N LYS A 265 -10.82 -5.41 -12.03
CA LYS A 265 -9.89 -4.52 -12.75
C LYS A 265 -9.85 -4.79 -14.25
N SER A 266 -10.45 -5.91 -14.70
CA SER A 266 -10.49 -6.26 -16.12
C SER A 266 -11.26 -5.21 -16.92
N GLU A 267 -10.82 -4.95 -18.14
CA GLU A 267 -11.44 -3.98 -19.04
C GLU A 267 -12.94 -4.24 -19.21
N ALA A 268 -13.33 -5.52 -19.33
CA ALA A 268 -14.72 -5.91 -19.47
C ALA A 268 -15.57 -5.48 -18.25
N ILE A 269 -15.04 -5.59 -17.03
CA ILE A 269 -15.75 -5.16 -15.81
C ILE A 269 -15.72 -3.64 -15.66
N GLN A 270 -14.62 -2.97 -16.03
CA GLN A 270 -14.54 -1.51 -16.00
C GLN A 270 -15.56 -0.85 -16.95
N ASN A 271 -15.77 -1.44 -18.13
CA ASN A 271 -16.81 -1.02 -19.06
C ASN A 271 -18.21 -1.20 -18.45
N ILE A 272 -18.45 -2.28 -17.70
CA ILE A 272 -19.70 -2.49 -16.98
C ILE A 272 -19.86 -1.44 -15.86
N PHE A 273 -18.82 -1.10 -15.12
CA PHE A 273 -18.88 -0.05 -14.10
C PHE A 273 -19.30 1.30 -14.70
N SER A 274 -18.68 1.70 -15.82
CA SER A 274 -19.03 2.93 -16.53
C SER A 274 -20.48 2.91 -17.04
N LEU A 275 -20.93 1.75 -17.54
CA LEU A 275 -22.32 1.60 -18.00
C LEU A 275 -23.31 1.67 -16.84
N VAL A 276 -23.01 1.05 -15.69
CA VAL A 276 -23.82 1.15 -14.46
C VAL A 276 -23.90 2.60 -13.99
N GLU A 277 -22.79 3.35 -14.00
CA GLU A 277 -22.77 4.76 -13.63
C GLU A 277 -23.65 5.61 -14.56
N THR A 278 -23.59 5.34 -15.86
CA THR A 278 -24.44 6.05 -16.85
C THR A 278 -25.92 5.74 -16.67
N LEU A 279 -26.25 4.48 -16.32
CA LEU A 279 -27.63 4.03 -16.22
C LEU A 279 -28.26 4.24 -14.84
N ALA A 280 -27.46 4.52 -13.81
CA ALA A 280 -27.96 4.61 -12.44
C ALA A 280 -29.12 5.59 -12.28
N ASP A 281 -29.05 6.75 -12.95
CA ASP A 281 -30.06 7.82 -12.88
C ASP A 281 -31.12 7.75 -13.95
N VAL A 282 -31.11 6.73 -14.81
CA VAL A 282 -32.06 6.60 -15.92
C VAL A 282 -33.12 5.57 -15.56
N LYS A 283 -34.41 6.01 -15.55
CA LYS A 283 -35.55 5.11 -15.34
C LYS A 283 -35.85 4.30 -16.61
N THR A 284 -35.01 3.31 -16.90
CA THR A 284 -35.21 2.40 -18.03
C THR A 284 -35.07 0.97 -17.58
N SER A 285 -35.70 0.05 -18.33
CA SER A 285 -35.53 -1.38 -18.10
C SER A 285 -34.11 -1.83 -18.47
N VAL A 286 -33.47 -2.61 -17.61
CA VAL A 286 -32.14 -3.14 -17.83
C VAL A 286 -32.17 -4.66 -17.73
N LEU A 287 -31.66 -5.32 -18.79
CA LEU A 287 -31.48 -6.78 -18.81
C LEU A 287 -30.02 -7.11 -18.44
N ILE A 288 -29.82 -7.88 -17.40
CA ILE A 288 -28.52 -8.37 -16.96
C ILE A 288 -28.39 -9.85 -17.37
N SER A 289 -27.52 -10.14 -18.32
CA SER A 289 -27.28 -11.50 -18.81
C SER A 289 -25.90 -12.01 -18.35
N GLY A 290 -25.79 -13.32 -18.07
CA GLY A 290 -24.52 -13.94 -17.72
C GLY A 290 -24.70 -15.27 -16.99
N GLU A 291 -23.64 -16.10 -17.00
CA GLU A 291 -23.60 -17.40 -16.32
C GLU A 291 -23.99 -17.27 -14.82
N SER A 292 -24.47 -18.36 -14.22
CA SER A 292 -24.77 -18.38 -12.79
C SER A 292 -23.51 -18.06 -11.96
N GLY A 293 -23.68 -17.29 -10.88
CA GLY A 293 -22.57 -16.93 -9.99
C GLY A 293 -21.63 -15.83 -10.49
N THR A 294 -21.94 -15.14 -11.61
CA THR A 294 -21.12 -14.03 -12.15
C THR A 294 -21.29 -12.71 -11.41
N GLY A 295 -22.34 -12.56 -10.58
CA GLY A 295 -22.62 -11.36 -9.80
C GLY A 295 -23.74 -10.46 -10.37
N LYS A 296 -24.72 -11.03 -11.11
CA LYS A 296 -25.87 -10.30 -11.68
C LYS A 296 -26.61 -9.46 -10.63
N GLU A 297 -26.82 -10.01 -9.44
CA GLU A 297 -27.49 -9.31 -8.33
C GLU A 297 -26.71 -8.09 -7.86
N LEU A 298 -25.38 -8.16 -7.80
CA LEU A 298 -24.53 -7.02 -7.43
C LEU A 298 -24.61 -5.87 -8.43
N VAL A 299 -24.82 -6.18 -9.72
CA VAL A 299 -25.07 -5.17 -10.75
C VAL A 299 -26.39 -4.46 -10.51
N ALA A 300 -27.45 -5.22 -10.18
CA ALA A 300 -28.75 -4.62 -9.86
C ALA A 300 -28.67 -3.74 -8.60
N ASP A 301 -27.97 -4.20 -7.56
CA ASP A 301 -27.69 -3.39 -6.37
C ASP A 301 -26.98 -2.08 -6.74
N ALA A 302 -25.95 -2.17 -7.56
CA ALA A 302 -25.19 -1.00 -7.97
C ALA A 302 -26.03 -0.01 -8.81
N LEU A 303 -26.88 -0.51 -9.70
CA LEU A 303 -27.81 0.33 -10.49
C LEU A 303 -28.78 1.10 -9.60
N HIS A 304 -29.24 0.51 -8.51
CA HIS A 304 -30.15 1.14 -7.57
C HIS A 304 -29.42 2.10 -6.63
N PHE A 305 -28.39 1.61 -5.90
CA PHE A 305 -27.76 2.36 -4.82
C PHE A 305 -26.84 3.51 -5.30
N LYS A 306 -26.41 3.51 -6.56
CA LYS A 306 -25.69 4.64 -7.16
C LYS A 306 -26.62 5.72 -7.75
N GLY A 307 -27.90 5.39 -7.98
CA GLY A 307 -28.87 6.32 -8.56
C GLY A 307 -29.54 7.24 -7.54
N HIS A 308 -30.28 8.21 -8.05
CA HIS A 308 -31.03 9.18 -7.23
C HIS A 308 -32.11 8.50 -6.37
N GLU A 309 -32.55 7.32 -6.75
CA GLU A 309 -33.58 6.55 -6.03
C GLU A 309 -32.98 5.60 -4.95
N SER A 310 -31.72 5.78 -4.58
CA SER A 310 -31.00 4.94 -3.61
C SER A 310 -31.68 4.80 -2.23
N GLN A 311 -32.54 5.74 -1.87
CA GLN A 311 -33.34 5.73 -0.64
C GLN A 311 -34.74 5.11 -0.81
N LYS A 312 -35.11 4.75 -2.04
CA LYS A 312 -36.38 4.12 -2.38
C LYS A 312 -36.25 2.58 -2.21
N PRO A 313 -37.38 1.84 -2.19
CA PRO A 313 -37.30 0.39 -2.04
C PRO A 313 -36.62 -0.30 -3.22
N LEU A 314 -35.76 -1.27 -2.92
CA LEU A 314 -35.24 -2.27 -3.86
C LEU A 314 -35.83 -3.62 -3.50
N ILE A 315 -36.75 -4.11 -4.33
CA ILE A 315 -37.39 -5.40 -4.13
C ILE A 315 -36.76 -6.44 -5.05
N LYS A 316 -36.33 -7.55 -4.49
CA LYS A 316 -35.70 -8.66 -5.24
C LYS A 316 -36.61 -9.87 -5.25
N VAL A 317 -36.83 -10.44 -6.43
CA VAL A 317 -37.67 -11.63 -6.61
C VAL A 317 -36.92 -12.63 -7.49
N ASN A 318 -36.73 -13.84 -7.00
CA ASN A 318 -36.20 -14.95 -7.80
C ASN A 318 -37.39 -15.72 -8.43
N CYS A 319 -37.48 -15.64 -9.75
CA CYS A 319 -38.60 -16.21 -10.50
C CYS A 319 -38.52 -17.74 -10.62
N ALA A 320 -37.36 -18.35 -10.48
CA ALA A 320 -37.18 -19.80 -10.55
C ALA A 320 -37.42 -20.52 -9.21
N ALA A 321 -37.42 -19.79 -8.10
CA ALA A 321 -37.50 -20.41 -6.76
C ALA A 321 -38.92 -20.79 -6.33
N LEU A 322 -39.97 -20.33 -7.02
CA LEU A 322 -41.37 -20.47 -6.64
C LEU A 322 -42.17 -21.19 -7.72
N SER A 323 -43.22 -21.91 -7.32
CA SER A 323 -44.19 -22.40 -8.28
C SER A 323 -44.94 -21.25 -8.94
N GLU A 324 -45.45 -21.44 -10.15
CA GLU A 324 -46.13 -20.42 -10.95
C GLU A 324 -47.20 -19.66 -10.18
N ASN A 325 -48.12 -20.33 -9.50
CA ASN A 325 -49.19 -19.70 -8.74
C ASN A 325 -48.67 -18.90 -7.55
N LEU A 326 -47.60 -19.38 -6.88
CA LEU A 326 -46.97 -18.64 -5.78
C LEU A 326 -46.23 -17.41 -6.30
N LEU A 327 -45.51 -17.54 -7.43
CA LEU A 327 -44.81 -16.43 -8.05
C LEU A 327 -45.81 -15.33 -8.50
N GLU A 328 -46.94 -15.71 -9.09
CA GLU A 328 -48.01 -14.78 -9.48
C GLU A 328 -48.55 -14.04 -8.26
N SER A 329 -48.87 -14.74 -7.19
CA SER A 329 -49.35 -14.18 -5.92
C SER A 329 -48.28 -13.30 -5.23
N GLU A 330 -47.02 -13.68 -5.27
CA GLU A 330 -45.94 -12.82 -4.73
C GLU A 330 -45.75 -11.54 -5.53
N LEU A 331 -45.70 -11.61 -6.86
CA LEU A 331 -45.46 -10.46 -7.71
C LEU A 331 -46.62 -9.45 -7.71
N PHE A 332 -47.84 -9.95 -7.90
CA PHE A 332 -49.04 -9.11 -8.12
C PHE A 332 -49.96 -8.98 -6.91
N GLY A 333 -49.76 -9.81 -5.87
CA GLY A 333 -50.67 -9.90 -4.74
C GLY A 333 -51.95 -10.68 -5.07
N HIS A 334 -52.79 -10.91 -4.08
CA HIS A 334 -54.06 -11.60 -4.23
C HIS A 334 -55.12 -11.06 -3.26
N VAL A 335 -56.40 -11.20 -3.63
CA VAL A 335 -57.52 -10.98 -2.73
C VAL A 335 -57.93 -12.28 -2.05
N LYS A 336 -58.59 -12.15 -0.91
CA LYS A 336 -59.15 -13.30 -0.17
C LYS A 336 -60.05 -14.13 -1.08
N GLY A 337 -59.84 -15.45 -1.12
CA GLY A 337 -60.63 -16.37 -1.94
C GLY A 337 -60.12 -16.54 -3.37
N ALA A 338 -59.07 -15.89 -3.80
CA ALA A 338 -58.50 -16.00 -5.16
C ALA A 338 -58.07 -17.43 -5.56
N PHE A 339 -57.66 -18.24 -4.59
CA PHE A 339 -57.27 -19.65 -4.77
C PHE A 339 -57.40 -20.40 -3.44
N SER A 340 -57.29 -21.74 -3.49
CA SER A 340 -57.31 -22.61 -2.29
C SER A 340 -56.12 -22.26 -1.40
N GLY A 341 -56.37 -21.61 -0.23
CA GLY A 341 -55.33 -21.13 0.69
C GLY A 341 -55.22 -19.58 0.77
N ALA A 342 -55.92 -18.84 -0.04
CA ALA A 342 -55.99 -17.37 0.04
C ALA A 342 -56.97 -16.92 1.17
N TYR A 343 -56.52 -17.01 2.43
CA TYR A 343 -57.32 -16.69 3.61
C TYR A 343 -57.49 -15.19 3.87
N LYS A 344 -56.58 -14.38 3.35
CA LYS A 344 -56.54 -12.92 3.52
C LYS A 344 -55.99 -12.23 2.27
N ASP A 345 -56.26 -10.93 2.13
CA ASP A 345 -55.62 -10.13 1.08
C ASP A 345 -54.12 -10.03 1.30
N ARG A 346 -53.35 -9.98 0.21
CA ARG A 346 -51.90 -9.81 0.22
C ARG A 346 -51.46 -8.83 -0.84
N VAL A 347 -50.63 -7.87 -0.41
CA VAL A 347 -50.00 -6.87 -1.26
C VAL A 347 -48.86 -7.53 -2.06
N GLY A 348 -48.76 -7.20 -3.35
CA GLY A 348 -47.74 -7.73 -4.25
C GLY A 348 -46.38 -7.04 -4.17
N ARG A 349 -45.36 -7.67 -4.73
CA ARG A 349 -44.00 -7.11 -4.78
C ARG A 349 -43.90 -5.87 -5.66
N PHE A 350 -44.69 -5.79 -6.75
CA PHE A 350 -44.73 -4.58 -7.57
C PHE A 350 -45.29 -3.37 -6.81
N GLU A 351 -46.28 -3.59 -5.99
CA GLU A 351 -46.85 -2.55 -5.15
C GLU A 351 -45.87 -2.10 -4.05
N HIS A 352 -45.12 -3.04 -3.46
CA HIS A 352 -44.04 -2.73 -2.51
C HIS A 352 -42.86 -2.01 -3.16
N ALA A 353 -42.63 -2.18 -4.46
CA ALA A 353 -41.55 -1.56 -5.21
C ALA A 353 -41.92 -0.19 -5.78
N ASP A 354 -43.15 0.29 -5.52
CA ASP A 354 -43.65 1.56 -6.09
C ASP A 354 -42.74 2.74 -5.73
N GLY A 355 -42.42 3.55 -6.73
CA GLY A 355 -41.43 4.63 -6.63
C GLY A 355 -39.97 4.20 -6.54
N GLY A 356 -39.66 2.89 -6.62
CA GLY A 356 -38.33 2.31 -6.48
C GLY A 356 -37.93 1.36 -7.61
N THR A 357 -37.22 0.29 -7.27
CA THR A 357 -36.68 -0.67 -8.24
C THR A 357 -37.10 -2.10 -7.89
N ILE A 358 -37.49 -2.90 -8.88
CA ILE A 358 -37.67 -4.33 -8.74
C ILE A 358 -36.62 -5.09 -9.54
N LEU A 359 -35.96 -6.06 -8.91
CA LEU A 359 -35.08 -7.04 -9.57
C LEU A 359 -35.86 -8.34 -9.76
N LEU A 360 -36.02 -8.77 -11.03
CA LEU A 360 -36.57 -10.05 -11.41
C LEU A 360 -35.40 -10.98 -11.81
N ASP A 361 -34.94 -11.81 -10.87
CA ASP A 361 -33.83 -12.74 -11.13
C ASP A 361 -34.38 -14.02 -11.78
N GLU A 362 -33.60 -14.59 -12.70
CA GLU A 362 -33.92 -15.75 -13.54
C GLU A 362 -35.25 -15.56 -14.32
N VAL A 363 -35.43 -14.38 -14.92
CA VAL A 363 -36.66 -14.02 -15.66
C VAL A 363 -36.94 -14.92 -16.86
N GLY A 364 -35.92 -15.64 -17.38
CA GLY A 364 -36.09 -16.60 -18.48
C GLY A 364 -36.87 -17.87 -18.12
N GLU A 365 -37.08 -18.14 -16.82
CA GLU A 365 -37.77 -19.35 -16.32
C GLU A 365 -39.28 -19.14 -16.10
N ILE A 366 -39.83 -17.93 -16.35
CA ILE A 366 -41.23 -17.63 -16.13
C ILE A 366 -42.13 -18.26 -17.20
N SER A 367 -43.32 -18.70 -16.79
CA SER A 367 -44.30 -19.30 -17.69
C SER A 367 -44.89 -18.32 -18.72
N PRO A 368 -45.40 -18.81 -19.85
CA PRO A 368 -46.04 -17.90 -20.86
C PRO A 368 -47.14 -17.01 -20.30
N ARG A 369 -47.88 -17.51 -19.29
CA ARG A 369 -48.92 -16.71 -18.61
C ARG A 369 -48.29 -15.52 -17.83
N MET A 370 -47.23 -15.78 -17.11
CA MET A 370 -46.52 -14.78 -16.36
C MET A 370 -45.83 -13.77 -17.29
N GLN A 371 -45.32 -14.20 -18.44
CA GLN A 371 -44.76 -13.32 -19.46
C GLN A 371 -45.78 -12.28 -19.95
N LEU A 372 -47.03 -12.64 -20.17
CA LEU A 372 -48.11 -11.74 -20.55
C LEU A 372 -48.42 -10.70 -19.46
N ARG A 373 -48.50 -11.15 -18.21
CA ARG A 373 -48.75 -10.24 -17.08
C ARG A 373 -47.60 -9.24 -16.88
N LEU A 374 -46.36 -9.74 -16.96
CA LEU A 374 -45.20 -8.87 -16.86
C LEU A 374 -45.12 -7.86 -18.01
N LEU A 375 -45.49 -8.26 -19.22
CA LEU A 375 -45.56 -7.37 -20.38
C LEU A 375 -46.49 -6.18 -20.13
N ARG A 376 -47.70 -6.42 -19.58
CA ARG A 376 -48.65 -5.34 -19.22
C ARG A 376 -48.05 -4.36 -18.23
N VAL A 377 -47.40 -4.83 -17.16
CA VAL A 377 -46.74 -3.94 -16.20
C VAL A 377 -45.65 -3.08 -16.86
N LEU A 378 -44.87 -3.65 -17.78
CA LEU A 378 -43.79 -2.92 -18.46
C LEU A 378 -44.31 -1.91 -19.51
N GLN A 379 -45.50 -2.12 -20.04
CA GLN A 379 -46.10 -1.27 -21.08
C GLN A 379 -47.03 -0.19 -20.51
N GLU A 380 -47.91 -0.59 -19.61
CA GLU A 380 -49.01 0.21 -19.11
C GLU A 380 -48.75 0.76 -17.70
N HIS A 381 -47.68 0.29 -17.02
CA HIS A 381 -47.35 0.63 -15.62
C HIS A 381 -48.52 0.34 -14.66
N GLU A 382 -49.29 -0.72 -14.97
CA GLU A 382 -50.42 -1.14 -14.16
C GLU A 382 -50.61 -2.66 -14.17
N PHE A 383 -51.29 -3.17 -13.16
CA PHE A 383 -51.61 -4.59 -13.03
C PHE A 383 -52.85 -4.80 -12.16
N GLU A 384 -53.37 -6.04 -12.14
CA GLU A 384 -54.51 -6.45 -11.32
C GLU A 384 -53.99 -7.53 -10.32
N ARG A 385 -54.52 -7.54 -9.10
CA ARG A 385 -54.30 -8.63 -8.14
C ARG A 385 -54.92 -9.95 -8.61
N VAL A 386 -54.42 -11.07 -8.15
CA VAL A 386 -55.01 -12.37 -8.45
C VAL A 386 -56.39 -12.47 -7.80
N GLY A 387 -57.42 -12.72 -8.62
CA GLY A 387 -58.83 -12.79 -8.18
C GLY A 387 -59.56 -11.45 -8.09
N ASP A 388 -58.92 -10.36 -8.52
CA ASP A 388 -59.52 -9.03 -8.57
C ASP A 388 -59.38 -8.44 -9.98
N SER A 389 -60.27 -7.50 -10.33
CA SER A 389 -60.27 -6.73 -11.58
C SER A 389 -59.90 -5.26 -11.36
N ALA A 390 -59.59 -4.89 -10.12
CA ALA A 390 -59.18 -3.51 -9.83
C ALA A 390 -57.74 -3.25 -10.32
N THR A 391 -57.59 -2.24 -11.18
CA THR A 391 -56.29 -1.86 -11.74
C THR A 391 -55.48 -1.04 -10.75
N ILE A 392 -54.24 -1.46 -10.50
CA ILE A 392 -53.28 -0.80 -9.63
C ILE A 392 -52.18 -0.20 -10.50
N LYS A 393 -51.95 1.11 -10.40
CA LYS A 393 -50.86 1.81 -11.11
C LYS A 393 -49.61 1.87 -10.24
N VAL A 394 -48.44 1.67 -10.86
CA VAL A 394 -47.14 1.71 -10.19
C VAL A 394 -46.09 2.37 -11.08
N ASP A 395 -45.16 3.11 -10.44
CA ASP A 395 -43.99 3.68 -11.09
C ASP A 395 -42.74 2.93 -10.60
N VAL A 396 -42.43 1.83 -11.24
CA VAL A 396 -41.35 0.93 -10.82
C VAL A 396 -40.30 0.77 -11.91
N ARG A 397 -39.04 1.00 -11.57
CA ARG A 397 -37.90 0.64 -12.44
C ARG A 397 -37.69 -0.87 -12.43
N VAL A 398 -37.73 -1.52 -13.60
CA VAL A 398 -37.56 -2.98 -13.72
C VAL A 398 -36.14 -3.30 -14.15
N VAL A 399 -35.45 -4.12 -13.35
CA VAL A 399 -34.17 -4.73 -13.67
C VAL A 399 -34.41 -6.24 -13.77
N ALA A 400 -34.13 -6.84 -14.92
CA ALA A 400 -34.28 -8.26 -15.15
C ALA A 400 -32.92 -8.95 -15.23
N ALA A 401 -32.77 -10.11 -14.61
CA ALA A 401 -31.54 -10.90 -14.68
C ALA A 401 -31.84 -12.31 -15.19
N THR A 402 -30.92 -12.90 -15.96
CA THR A 402 -31.04 -14.27 -16.48
C THR A 402 -29.70 -14.90 -16.79
N ASN A 403 -29.64 -16.21 -16.68
CA ASN A 403 -28.51 -17.03 -17.15
C ASN A 403 -28.78 -17.68 -18.51
N LEU A 404 -30.00 -17.58 -19.03
CA LEU A 404 -30.41 -18.12 -20.33
C LEU A 404 -30.14 -17.13 -21.48
N ASP A 405 -29.90 -17.65 -22.67
CA ASP A 405 -29.94 -16.85 -23.89
C ASP A 405 -31.40 -16.63 -24.31
N LEU A 406 -31.95 -15.46 -23.95
CA LEU A 406 -33.37 -15.16 -24.24
C LEU A 406 -33.66 -15.10 -25.74
N ILE A 407 -32.68 -14.84 -26.59
CA ILE A 407 -32.88 -14.87 -28.05
C ILE A 407 -33.12 -16.31 -28.51
N GLU A 408 -32.34 -17.22 -27.97
CA GLU A 408 -32.54 -18.67 -28.26
C GLU A 408 -33.90 -19.16 -27.72
N GLU A 409 -34.29 -18.72 -26.52
CA GLU A 409 -35.61 -19.09 -25.96
C GLU A 409 -36.78 -18.44 -26.76
N VAL A 410 -36.61 -17.26 -27.34
CA VAL A 410 -37.58 -16.65 -28.27
C VAL A 410 -37.69 -17.49 -29.54
N ASN A 411 -36.55 -17.87 -30.13
CA ASN A 411 -36.55 -18.71 -31.34
C ASN A 411 -37.16 -20.10 -31.11
N ASN A 412 -37.03 -20.62 -29.91
CA ASN A 412 -37.62 -21.88 -29.47
C ASN A 412 -39.11 -21.76 -29.09
N GLY A 413 -39.72 -20.58 -29.13
CA GLY A 413 -41.11 -20.32 -28.78
C GLY A 413 -41.43 -20.40 -27.28
N LYS A 414 -40.39 -20.43 -26.41
CA LYS A 414 -40.55 -20.48 -24.95
C LYS A 414 -40.62 -19.12 -24.30
N PHE A 415 -40.07 -18.11 -24.94
CA PHE A 415 -40.10 -16.72 -24.49
C PHE A 415 -40.72 -15.83 -25.56
N ARG A 416 -41.54 -14.86 -25.14
CA ARG A 416 -42.22 -13.95 -26.08
C ARG A 416 -41.25 -12.89 -26.57
N SER A 417 -41.25 -12.61 -27.85
CA SER A 417 -40.45 -11.58 -28.49
C SER A 417 -40.76 -10.16 -28.02
N ASP A 418 -42.07 -9.87 -27.80
CA ASP A 418 -42.55 -8.55 -27.33
C ASP A 418 -42.02 -8.23 -25.94
N LEU A 419 -42.05 -9.21 -25.02
CA LEU A 419 -41.49 -9.07 -23.68
C LEU A 419 -39.97 -8.90 -23.71
N TYR A 420 -39.29 -9.71 -24.54
CA TYR A 420 -37.85 -9.61 -24.71
C TYR A 420 -37.40 -8.21 -25.08
N TYR A 421 -37.98 -7.60 -26.11
CA TYR A 421 -37.63 -6.24 -26.54
C TYR A 421 -37.99 -5.17 -25.49
N ARG A 422 -38.98 -5.40 -24.65
CA ARG A 422 -39.34 -4.48 -23.59
C ARG A 422 -38.43 -4.55 -22.37
N LEU A 423 -37.89 -5.74 -22.07
CA LEU A 423 -36.90 -5.94 -21.04
C LEU A 423 -35.50 -5.47 -21.48
N LYS A 424 -35.14 -5.72 -22.75
CA LYS A 424 -33.84 -5.43 -23.33
C LYS A 424 -33.76 -4.03 -23.95
N ILE A 425 -34.12 -2.97 -23.22
CA ILE A 425 -33.83 -1.61 -23.67
C ILE A 425 -32.33 -1.37 -23.60
N VAL A 426 -31.70 -1.75 -22.48
CA VAL A 426 -30.24 -1.82 -22.32
C VAL A 426 -29.85 -3.19 -21.80
N GLU A 427 -28.82 -3.79 -22.38
CA GLU A 427 -28.28 -5.07 -21.92
C GLU A 427 -26.91 -4.89 -21.26
N ILE A 428 -26.75 -5.46 -20.05
CA ILE A 428 -25.45 -5.58 -19.36
C ILE A 428 -25.07 -7.06 -19.36
N LYS A 429 -24.05 -7.42 -20.16
CA LYS A 429 -23.58 -8.80 -20.28
C LYS A 429 -22.38 -9.04 -19.37
N LEU A 430 -22.57 -9.79 -18.30
CA LEU A 430 -21.51 -10.15 -17.36
C LEU A 430 -20.63 -11.27 -17.91
N PRO A 431 -19.32 -11.06 -18.05
CA PRO A 431 -18.41 -12.11 -18.47
C PRO A 431 -18.22 -13.17 -17.39
N ALA A 432 -18.10 -14.43 -17.82
CA ALA A 432 -17.69 -15.51 -16.93
C ALA A 432 -16.30 -15.28 -16.35
N LEU A 433 -16.02 -15.79 -15.15
CA LEU A 433 -14.75 -15.56 -14.44
C LEU A 433 -13.53 -16.05 -15.24
N LYS A 434 -13.68 -17.13 -16.02
CA LYS A 434 -12.66 -17.63 -16.95
C LYS A 434 -12.21 -16.61 -18.01
N LYS A 435 -13.04 -15.62 -18.36
CA LYS A 435 -12.75 -14.53 -19.33
C LYS A 435 -12.18 -13.28 -18.67
N ARG A 436 -12.14 -13.22 -17.32
CA ARG A 436 -11.60 -12.11 -16.53
C ARG A 436 -10.69 -12.61 -15.41
N ARG A 437 -9.76 -13.49 -15.75
CA ARG A 437 -8.86 -14.15 -14.77
C ARG A 437 -8.02 -13.14 -13.97
N GLU A 438 -7.70 -12.01 -14.55
CA GLU A 438 -7.00 -10.91 -13.87
C GLU A 438 -7.74 -10.35 -12.66
N ASP A 439 -9.06 -10.56 -12.55
CA ASP A 439 -9.85 -10.17 -11.39
C ASP A 439 -9.72 -11.16 -10.22
N ILE A 440 -9.28 -12.40 -10.48
CA ILE A 440 -9.20 -13.45 -9.46
C ILE A 440 -8.35 -13.03 -8.25
N PRO A 441 -7.13 -12.50 -8.39
CA PRO A 441 -6.34 -12.08 -7.23
C PRO A 441 -7.03 -11.02 -6.37
N LEU A 442 -7.75 -10.10 -7.01
CA LEU A 442 -8.47 -9.03 -6.33
C LEU A 442 -9.68 -9.57 -5.55
N LEU A 443 -10.40 -10.51 -6.16
CA LEU A 443 -11.54 -11.19 -5.52
C LEU A 443 -11.07 -12.06 -4.35
N VAL A 444 -9.94 -12.77 -4.50
CA VAL A 444 -9.34 -13.57 -3.42
C VAL A 444 -8.97 -12.69 -2.24
N ALA A 445 -8.27 -11.58 -2.46
CA ALA A 445 -7.91 -10.65 -1.40
C ALA A 445 -9.16 -10.12 -0.68
N HIS A 446 -10.19 -9.74 -1.43
CA HIS A 446 -11.46 -9.29 -0.84
C HIS A 446 -12.14 -10.36 0.01
N PHE A 447 -12.17 -11.61 -0.43
CA PHE A 447 -12.80 -12.69 0.35
C PHE A 447 -11.96 -13.06 1.57
N ILE A 448 -10.63 -12.95 1.51
CA ILE A 448 -9.77 -13.10 2.69
C ILE A 448 -10.11 -12.04 3.74
N ASP A 449 -10.18 -10.76 3.34
CA ASP A 449 -10.54 -9.67 4.25
C ASP A 449 -11.93 -9.92 4.87
N LEU A 450 -12.92 -10.26 4.04
CA LEU A 450 -14.29 -10.54 4.46
C LEU A 450 -14.36 -11.67 5.50
N PHE A 451 -13.67 -12.79 5.22
CA PHE A 451 -13.70 -13.95 6.11
C PHE A 451 -12.83 -13.78 7.35
N ASN A 452 -11.77 -12.97 7.30
CA ASN A 452 -11.03 -12.58 8.50
C ASN A 452 -11.94 -11.85 9.50
N GLU A 453 -12.76 -10.91 9.01
CA GLU A 453 -13.74 -10.21 9.85
C GLU A 453 -14.82 -11.18 10.36
N GLN A 454 -15.35 -12.04 9.49
CA GLN A 454 -16.46 -12.95 9.81
C GLN A 454 -16.06 -14.03 10.82
N PHE A 455 -14.89 -14.64 10.65
CA PHE A 455 -14.44 -15.78 11.46
C PHE A 455 -13.49 -15.37 12.61
N GLY A 456 -13.11 -14.09 12.71
CA GLY A 456 -12.17 -13.60 13.71
C GLY A 456 -10.78 -14.24 13.58
N LYS A 457 -10.38 -14.65 12.36
CA LYS A 457 -9.07 -15.21 12.03
C LYS A 457 -8.16 -14.15 11.45
N TYR A 458 -6.87 -14.45 11.38
CA TYR A 458 -5.88 -13.60 10.72
C TYR A 458 -5.12 -14.41 9.67
N ILE A 459 -5.70 -14.50 8.47
CA ILE A 459 -5.09 -15.11 7.30
C ILE A 459 -4.56 -13.99 6.41
N GLU A 460 -3.27 -14.03 6.10
CA GLU A 460 -2.58 -12.96 5.37
C GLU A 460 -2.73 -13.11 3.85
N SER A 461 -2.66 -14.35 3.35
CA SER A 461 -2.60 -14.62 1.91
C SER A 461 -2.90 -16.08 1.57
N ILE A 462 -2.89 -16.37 0.27
CA ILE A 462 -2.83 -17.73 -0.29
C ILE A 462 -1.40 -18.05 -0.71
N SER A 463 -1.02 -19.33 -0.71
CA SER A 463 0.28 -19.77 -1.23
C SER A 463 0.36 -19.58 -2.75
N ASP A 464 1.58 -19.55 -3.29
CA ASP A 464 1.82 -19.42 -4.75
C ASP A 464 1.18 -20.58 -5.53
N ASP A 465 1.21 -21.78 -4.98
CA ASP A 465 0.60 -22.96 -5.58
C ASP A 465 -0.92 -22.82 -5.70
N VAL A 466 -1.58 -22.32 -4.66
CA VAL A 466 -3.03 -22.02 -4.68
C VAL A 466 -3.32 -20.92 -5.70
N SER A 467 -2.51 -19.87 -5.73
CA SER A 467 -2.66 -18.77 -6.68
C SER A 467 -2.57 -19.25 -8.13
N GLN A 468 -1.55 -20.05 -8.46
CA GLN A 468 -1.41 -20.64 -9.79
C GLN A 468 -2.58 -21.54 -10.15
N ARG A 469 -3.07 -22.32 -9.19
CA ARG A 469 -4.20 -23.21 -9.39
C ARG A 469 -5.48 -22.41 -9.66
N PHE A 470 -5.78 -21.39 -8.88
CA PHE A 470 -6.93 -20.52 -9.07
C PHE A 470 -6.92 -19.81 -10.43
N MET A 471 -5.75 -19.43 -10.92
CA MET A 471 -5.59 -18.81 -12.25
C MET A 471 -5.82 -19.80 -13.41
N LYS A 472 -5.59 -21.11 -13.21
CA LYS A 472 -5.76 -22.14 -14.25
C LYS A 472 -7.15 -22.74 -14.25
N TYR A 473 -7.82 -22.79 -13.11
CA TYR A 473 -9.13 -23.43 -12.95
C TYR A 473 -10.23 -22.71 -13.77
N PRO A 474 -11.17 -23.43 -14.41
CA PRO A 474 -12.17 -22.83 -15.31
C PRO A 474 -13.34 -22.13 -14.61
N TRP A 475 -13.52 -22.32 -13.31
CA TRP A 475 -14.56 -21.70 -12.47
C TRP A 475 -15.98 -21.83 -13.06
N PRO A 476 -16.53 -23.04 -13.22
CA PRO A 476 -17.88 -23.24 -13.78
C PRO A 476 -18.98 -22.57 -12.94
N GLY A 477 -18.81 -22.42 -11.63
CA GLY A 477 -19.69 -21.68 -10.73
C GLY A 477 -19.26 -20.21 -10.51
N ASN A 478 -18.32 -19.70 -11.31
CA ASN A 478 -17.86 -18.31 -11.32
C ASN A 478 -17.45 -17.80 -9.93
N ILE A 479 -17.85 -16.56 -9.57
CA ILE A 479 -17.49 -15.93 -8.29
C ILE A 479 -18.11 -16.68 -7.10
N ARG A 480 -19.28 -17.25 -7.26
CA ARG A 480 -19.94 -18.03 -6.19
C ARG A 480 -19.10 -19.25 -5.79
N GLU A 481 -18.56 -19.96 -6.77
CA GLU A 481 -17.67 -21.11 -6.53
C GLU A 481 -16.33 -20.65 -5.92
N LEU A 482 -15.74 -19.57 -6.42
CA LEU A 482 -14.51 -19.01 -5.84
C LEU A 482 -14.70 -18.63 -4.36
N LYS A 483 -15.81 -17.94 -4.04
CA LYS A 483 -16.14 -17.57 -2.66
C LYS A 483 -16.25 -18.81 -1.76
N HIS A 484 -16.99 -19.84 -2.20
CA HIS A 484 -17.15 -21.07 -1.42
C HIS A 484 -15.82 -21.84 -1.27
N ALA A 485 -14.96 -21.83 -2.29
CA ALA A 485 -13.64 -22.49 -2.21
C ALA A 485 -12.75 -21.82 -1.17
N ILE A 486 -12.75 -20.48 -1.11
CA ILE A 486 -12.00 -19.72 -0.11
C ILE A 486 -12.61 -19.92 1.29
N GLU A 487 -13.93 -19.87 1.42
CA GLU A 487 -14.62 -20.12 2.69
C GLU A 487 -14.29 -21.50 3.26
N HIS A 488 -14.34 -22.55 2.41
CA HIS A 488 -13.92 -23.90 2.77
C HIS A 488 -12.47 -23.93 3.27
N ALA A 489 -11.57 -23.27 2.55
CA ALA A 489 -10.16 -23.18 2.94
C ALA A 489 -9.98 -22.47 4.29
N PHE A 490 -10.74 -21.41 4.54
CA PHE A 490 -10.75 -20.67 5.82
C PHE A 490 -11.14 -21.54 7.00
N ILE A 491 -12.13 -22.41 6.82
CA ILE A 491 -12.61 -23.33 7.88
C ILE A 491 -11.50 -24.32 8.27
N LEU A 492 -10.80 -24.87 7.28
CA LEU A 492 -9.78 -25.90 7.49
C LEU A 492 -8.41 -25.34 7.92
N CYS A 493 -8.07 -24.11 7.53
CA CYS A 493 -6.79 -23.52 7.81
C CYS A 493 -6.64 -23.19 9.30
N LYS A 494 -5.54 -23.67 9.89
CA LYS A 494 -5.12 -23.39 11.27
C LYS A 494 -3.98 -22.35 11.33
N GLY A 495 -3.32 -22.11 10.20
CA GLY A 495 -2.22 -21.14 10.07
C GLY A 495 -2.70 -19.78 9.56
N ASN A 496 -1.76 -18.99 9.06
CA ASN A 496 -2.00 -17.65 8.49
C ASN A 496 -1.90 -17.60 6.95
N ILE A 497 -1.66 -18.75 6.28
CA ILE A 497 -1.59 -18.86 4.82
C ILE A 497 -2.49 -20.01 4.37
N LEU A 498 -3.31 -19.79 3.31
CA LEU A 498 -4.12 -20.84 2.70
C LEU A 498 -3.24 -21.67 1.75
N GLU A 499 -3.15 -22.97 2.00
CA GLU A 499 -2.38 -23.92 1.22
C GLU A 499 -3.28 -24.87 0.40
N LEU A 500 -2.69 -25.65 -0.53
CA LEU A 500 -3.43 -26.56 -1.40
C LEU A 500 -4.24 -27.61 -0.64
N GLU A 501 -3.78 -28.04 0.53
CA GLU A 501 -4.49 -29.02 1.37
C GLU A 501 -5.82 -28.48 1.94
N HIS A 502 -5.95 -27.15 2.04
CA HIS A 502 -7.16 -26.50 2.51
C HIS A 502 -8.21 -26.31 1.40
N ILE A 503 -7.81 -26.43 0.12
CA ILE A 503 -8.68 -26.16 -1.04
C ILE A 503 -9.47 -27.42 -1.40
N PRO A 504 -10.75 -27.29 -1.86
CA PRO A 504 -11.54 -28.43 -2.32
C PRO A 504 -10.80 -29.29 -3.35
N LEU A 505 -10.95 -30.62 -3.25
CA LEU A 505 -10.22 -31.59 -4.06
C LEU A 505 -10.42 -31.40 -5.58
N GLU A 506 -11.60 -30.95 -5.99
CA GLU A 506 -11.94 -30.66 -7.38
C GLU A 506 -11.09 -29.53 -7.98
N ILE A 507 -10.64 -28.63 -7.14
CA ILE A 507 -9.80 -27.47 -7.52
C ILE A 507 -8.33 -27.80 -7.30
N SER A 508 -7.96 -28.50 -6.24
CA SER A 508 -6.57 -28.78 -5.86
C SER A 508 -5.88 -29.79 -6.78
N GLN A 509 -6.63 -30.77 -7.33
CA GLN A 509 -6.06 -31.74 -8.24
C GLN A 509 -5.93 -31.17 -9.65
N GLU A 510 -4.79 -31.41 -10.31
CA GLU A 510 -4.69 -31.12 -11.75
C GLU A 510 -5.76 -31.95 -12.46
N ASN A 511 -6.54 -31.28 -13.32
CA ASN A 511 -7.47 -31.98 -14.20
C ASN A 511 -6.75 -33.17 -14.84
N ARG A 512 -6.83 -34.33 -14.22
CA ARG A 512 -6.98 -35.53 -15.02
C ARG A 512 -8.29 -35.24 -15.75
N SER A 513 -8.15 -34.83 -17.00
CA SER A 513 -9.24 -34.54 -17.92
C SER A 513 -10.53 -35.14 -17.41
N VAL A 514 -11.54 -34.28 -17.05
CA VAL A 514 -12.92 -34.74 -17.18
C VAL A 514 -12.99 -35.24 -18.59
N SER A 515 -12.72 -36.52 -18.74
CA SER A 515 -12.83 -37.21 -20.01
C SER A 515 -14.17 -36.75 -20.55
N ASN A 516 -14.14 -36.14 -21.71
CA ASN A 516 -15.28 -35.83 -22.56
C ASN A 516 -16.41 -36.75 -22.22
N PRO A 517 -17.66 -36.26 -22.01
CA PRO A 517 -18.78 -37.15 -21.72
C PRO A 517 -18.68 -38.26 -22.73
N ALA A 518 -18.47 -39.48 -22.22
CA ALA A 518 -18.11 -40.64 -23.01
C ALA A 518 -18.93 -40.59 -24.31
N THR A 519 -18.25 -40.48 -25.45
CA THR A 519 -18.91 -40.52 -26.75
C THR A 519 -19.78 -41.75 -26.75
N LYS A 520 -20.92 -41.74 -27.45
CA LYS A 520 -21.84 -42.87 -27.57
C LYS A 520 -21.10 -44.19 -27.77
N GLU A 521 -20.00 -44.16 -28.53
CA GLU A 521 -19.09 -45.25 -28.84
C GLU A 521 -18.39 -45.84 -27.58
N LYS A 522 -17.80 -44.98 -26.77
CA LYS A 522 -17.10 -45.39 -25.53
C LYS A 522 -18.08 -45.94 -24.47
N PHE A 523 -19.30 -45.44 -24.50
CA PHE A 523 -20.39 -45.89 -23.64
C PHE A 523 -20.85 -47.29 -24.04
N ILE A 524 -21.01 -47.53 -25.36
CA ILE A 524 -21.36 -48.86 -25.94
C ILE A 524 -20.21 -49.85 -25.72
N GLU A 525 -18.96 -49.42 -25.95
CA GLU A 525 -17.78 -50.26 -25.73
C GLU A 525 -17.68 -50.74 -24.26
N THR A 526 -17.94 -49.82 -23.32
CA THR A 526 -17.93 -50.18 -21.88
C THR A 526 -19.07 -51.14 -21.52
N LEU A 527 -20.26 -50.95 -22.08
CA LEU A 527 -21.39 -51.88 -21.88
C LEU A 527 -21.07 -53.24 -22.44
N ASN A 528 -20.43 -53.32 -23.61
CA ASN A 528 -20.02 -54.59 -24.23
C ASN A 528 -18.91 -55.28 -23.42
N LYS A 529 -17.91 -54.57 -22.91
CA LYS A 529 -16.84 -55.12 -22.04
C LYS A 529 -17.36 -55.75 -20.76
N VAL A 530 -18.48 -55.31 -20.24
CA VAL A 530 -19.10 -55.88 -19.04
C VAL A 530 -20.31 -56.73 -19.32
N HIS A 531 -20.45 -57.20 -20.57
CA HIS A 531 -21.59 -58.05 -21.02
C HIS A 531 -22.94 -57.48 -20.57
N TRP A 532 -23.15 -56.17 -20.79
CA TRP A 532 -24.39 -55.44 -20.47
C TRP A 532 -24.79 -55.42 -18.99
N ASN A 533 -23.86 -55.76 -18.09
CA ASN A 533 -24.10 -55.66 -16.67
C ASN A 533 -24.09 -54.19 -16.24
N LYS A 534 -25.30 -53.63 -16.09
CA LYS A 534 -25.53 -52.21 -15.81
C LYS A 534 -24.89 -51.73 -14.51
N THR A 535 -24.75 -52.60 -13.50
CA THR A 535 -24.10 -52.23 -12.23
C THR A 535 -22.58 -52.13 -12.38
N LYS A 536 -21.96 -53.08 -13.10
CA LYS A 536 -20.52 -53.04 -13.40
C LYS A 536 -20.18 -51.93 -14.38
N ALA A 537 -21.03 -51.66 -15.38
CA ALA A 537 -20.88 -50.56 -16.32
C ALA A 537 -20.92 -49.18 -15.62
N ALA A 538 -21.84 -48.96 -14.69
CA ALA A 538 -21.94 -47.74 -13.91
C ALA A 538 -20.68 -47.50 -13.08
N LYS A 539 -20.14 -48.55 -12.45
CA LYS A 539 -18.86 -48.46 -11.71
C LYS A 539 -17.67 -48.15 -12.61
N MET A 540 -17.56 -48.83 -13.76
CA MET A 540 -16.46 -48.57 -14.71
C MET A 540 -16.52 -47.19 -15.35
N LEU A 541 -17.71 -46.63 -15.54
CA LEU A 541 -17.92 -45.28 -16.08
C LEU A 541 -17.90 -44.20 -14.99
N ASN A 542 -17.73 -44.60 -13.75
CA ASN A 542 -17.74 -43.72 -12.56
C ASN A 542 -18.99 -42.82 -12.50
N ILE A 543 -20.15 -43.38 -12.79
CA ILE A 543 -21.46 -42.70 -12.77
C ILE A 543 -22.48 -43.50 -11.92
N SER A 544 -23.50 -42.78 -11.41
CA SER A 544 -24.60 -43.47 -10.72
C SER A 544 -25.40 -44.33 -11.68
N ARG A 545 -26.02 -45.37 -11.15
CA ARG A 545 -26.89 -46.29 -11.93
C ARG A 545 -28.04 -45.52 -12.60
N GLN A 546 -28.59 -44.49 -11.94
CA GLN A 546 -29.61 -43.62 -12.49
C GLN A 546 -29.10 -42.80 -13.68
N SER A 547 -27.87 -42.24 -13.56
CA SER A 547 -27.20 -41.52 -14.64
C SER A 547 -26.90 -42.42 -15.84
N LEU A 548 -26.55 -43.69 -15.60
CA LEU A 548 -26.36 -44.67 -16.66
C LEU A 548 -27.68 -44.91 -17.43
N TYR A 549 -28.79 -45.11 -16.75
CA TYR A 549 -30.11 -45.29 -17.40
C TYR A 549 -30.54 -44.05 -18.18
N ARG A 550 -30.34 -42.84 -17.64
CA ARG A 550 -30.61 -41.58 -18.34
C ARG A 550 -29.80 -41.46 -19.64
N LYS A 551 -28.51 -41.82 -19.61
CA LYS A 551 -27.64 -41.78 -20.79
C LYS A 551 -28.02 -42.88 -21.80
N MET A 552 -28.34 -44.08 -21.38
CA MET A 552 -28.88 -45.14 -22.26
C MET A 552 -30.13 -44.66 -23.00
N LYS A 553 -31.09 -44.06 -22.29
CA LYS A 553 -32.29 -43.47 -22.89
C LYS A 553 -31.99 -42.35 -23.85
N LYS A 554 -31.08 -41.44 -23.49
CA LYS A 554 -30.64 -40.28 -24.33
C LYS A 554 -29.98 -40.76 -25.62
N TYR A 555 -29.16 -41.79 -25.57
CA TYR A 555 -28.44 -42.32 -26.73
C TYR A 555 -29.22 -43.38 -27.50
N LYS A 556 -30.45 -43.68 -27.10
CA LYS A 556 -31.31 -44.76 -27.66
C LYS A 556 -30.59 -46.11 -27.73
N ILE A 557 -29.87 -46.49 -26.66
CA ILE A 557 -29.14 -47.75 -26.56
C ILE A 557 -30.01 -48.74 -25.80
N SER A 558 -30.44 -49.83 -26.49
CA SER A 558 -31.12 -50.98 -25.91
C SER A 558 -30.26 -52.23 -26.05
N SER A 559 -30.30 -53.15 -25.06
CA SER A 559 -29.77 -54.49 -25.26
C SER A 559 -30.67 -55.17 -26.27
N SER A 560 -30.17 -55.53 -27.43
CA SER A 560 -30.82 -56.49 -28.32
C SER A 560 -30.90 -57.84 -27.62
#